data_0eb87e66e7ff32cb51426762a1b1c06e
#
_entry.id   0eb87e66e7ff32cb51426762a1b1c06e
#
_cell.length_a   1.000
_cell.length_b   1.000
_cell.length_c   1.000
_cell.angle_alpha   90.00
_cell.angle_beta   90.00
_cell.angle_gamma   90.00
#
_symmetry.space_group_name_H-M   'P 1'
#
loop_
_entity.id
_entity.type
_entity.pdbx_description
1 polymer ?
#
loop_
_entity_poly.entity_id
_entity_poly.type
_entity_poly.pdbx_seq_one_letter_code
_entity_poly.pdbx_strand_id
1 'polypeptide(L)'
;MANTKDRICIIGGGPAGLACAVYLEKKGYTDYVIYEKLGKVGGKAYSPRIRANGEDRTYETGAIMGAITYHAVSEMEEFGGYYHKGPDFKKGEPNMRREYRSVTGEKIEPFNPKVDKSFKKTIGLLKLKMQFKKLKKLMETKYAGYDCYGHLGIAEGKYSGISKIVKNAEGTNAGEAFPNYIEGANPNLKDLALPFKEFCELNGVPEVQRIWIAPFTSFGYGYFDEIPAAYVLKYLDMTTAAEFVGLRLWTWQDGTQEIYESVNRKLMHPALLHREVVKVERPEGKVLVTVKDPEGNETTDTFDKLIVTTPLDYFKNYADATSEETDLFSRIVHEKYVDFIARFKEDSGPVISGYIFENMEPERLGHAMVYYHRWEDFGKNCPCTVYALRNHTGDEDVPYDKTLEMMREDVEKALKFPIEEVLYAQESYYCPHVSSEDYKNGWYDRLEKIQGENNTYFAGEILSFGDMEDTCAASKDIIGRFF
;
A
#
# COMPACT_ATOMS: atom_id res chain seq x y z
N MET A 1 -25.87 -17.82 11.80
CA MET A 1 -25.22 -18.40 10.62
C MET A 1 -25.36 -17.41 9.49
N ALA A 2 -24.27 -17.11 8.80
CA ALA A 2 -24.30 -16.23 7.65
C ALA A 2 -25.24 -16.81 6.57
N ASN A 3 -25.99 -15.94 5.90
CA ASN A 3 -26.89 -16.36 4.80
C ASN A 3 -26.08 -16.45 3.50
N THR A 4 -25.46 -17.59 3.22
CA THR A 4 -24.65 -17.80 2.00
C THR A 4 -25.46 -17.73 0.68
N LYS A 5 -26.75 -17.43 0.76
CA LYS A 5 -27.63 -17.22 -0.39
C LYS A 5 -27.74 -15.75 -0.81
N ASP A 6 -27.16 -14.84 -0.04
CA ASP A 6 -27.18 -13.43 -0.40
C ASP A 6 -26.42 -13.19 -1.70
N ARG A 7 -27.02 -12.42 -2.61
CA ARG A 7 -26.37 -11.96 -3.83
C ARG A 7 -25.53 -10.71 -3.53
N ILE A 8 -24.23 -10.76 -3.78
CA ILE A 8 -23.27 -9.75 -3.34
C ILE A 8 -22.69 -9.00 -4.54
N CYS A 9 -22.69 -7.68 -4.50
CA CYS A 9 -21.93 -6.84 -5.41
C CYS A 9 -20.58 -6.45 -4.80
N ILE A 10 -19.51 -6.55 -5.59
CA ILE A 10 -18.18 -6.05 -5.26
C ILE A 10 -17.82 -4.97 -6.28
N ILE A 11 -17.52 -3.76 -5.87
CA ILE A 11 -17.08 -2.67 -6.72
C ILE A 11 -15.55 -2.57 -6.64
N GLY A 12 -14.89 -2.87 -7.76
CA GLY A 12 -13.43 -2.82 -7.94
C GLY A 12 -12.79 -4.20 -8.05
N GLY A 13 -12.00 -4.40 -9.10
CA GLY A 13 -11.22 -5.63 -9.39
C GLY A 13 -9.75 -5.52 -8.96
N GLY A 14 -9.44 -4.68 -7.97
CA GLY A 14 -8.12 -4.58 -7.36
C GLY A 14 -7.84 -5.68 -6.33
N PRO A 15 -6.68 -5.63 -5.63
CA PRO A 15 -6.31 -6.61 -4.60
C PRO A 15 -7.41 -6.83 -3.56
N ALA A 16 -8.04 -5.75 -3.07
CA ALA A 16 -9.10 -5.84 -2.07
C ALA A 16 -10.34 -6.58 -2.59
N GLY A 17 -10.84 -6.20 -3.77
CA GLY A 17 -12.07 -6.80 -4.32
C GLY A 17 -11.89 -8.28 -4.66
N LEU A 18 -10.75 -8.64 -5.24
CA LEU A 18 -10.43 -10.03 -5.55
C LEU A 18 -10.20 -10.86 -4.29
N ALA A 19 -9.54 -10.31 -3.26
CA ALA A 19 -9.42 -10.96 -1.96
C ALA A 19 -10.78 -11.17 -1.29
N CYS A 20 -11.67 -10.16 -1.32
CA CYS A 20 -13.05 -10.34 -0.84
C CYS A 20 -13.73 -11.52 -1.54
N ALA A 21 -13.64 -11.62 -2.86
CA ALA A 21 -14.25 -12.71 -3.61
C ALA A 21 -13.66 -14.09 -3.21
N VAL A 22 -12.34 -14.19 -3.09
CA VAL A 22 -11.66 -15.43 -2.62
C VAL A 22 -12.17 -15.86 -1.26
N TYR A 23 -12.27 -14.93 -0.30
CA TYR A 23 -12.72 -15.25 1.05
C TYR A 23 -14.23 -15.51 1.12
N LEU A 24 -15.05 -14.90 0.27
CA LEU A 24 -16.45 -15.26 0.11
C LEU A 24 -16.61 -16.71 -0.38
N GLU A 25 -15.86 -17.11 -1.42
CA GLU A 25 -15.87 -18.50 -1.91
C GLU A 25 -15.41 -19.49 -0.81
N LYS A 26 -14.34 -19.16 -0.06
CA LYS A 26 -13.88 -19.98 1.08
C LYS A 26 -14.95 -20.14 2.17
N LYS A 27 -15.88 -19.20 2.30
CA LYS A 27 -17.03 -19.26 3.22
C LYS A 27 -18.28 -19.90 2.60
N GLY A 28 -18.25 -20.26 1.32
CA GLY A 28 -19.34 -20.94 0.62
C GLY A 28 -20.35 -20.02 -0.04
N TYR A 29 -20.04 -18.74 -0.21
CA TYR A 29 -20.85 -17.84 -1.04
C TYR A 29 -20.57 -18.13 -2.51
N THR A 30 -21.62 -18.26 -3.31
CA THR A 30 -21.56 -18.60 -4.74
C THR A 30 -22.26 -17.59 -5.63
N ASP A 31 -22.99 -16.63 -5.09
CA ASP A 31 -23.71 -15.61 -5.87
C ASP A 31 -23.11 -14.22 -5.58
N TYR A 32 -22.09 -13.88 -6.34
CA TYR A 32 -21.46 -12.56 -6.28
C TYR A 32 -21.09 -12.07 -7.69
N VAL A 33 -20.98 -10.75 -7.84
CA VAL A 33 -20.54 -10.09 -9.07
C VAL A 33 -19.46 -9.06 -8.72
N ILE A 34 -18.36 -9.05 -9.46
CA ILE A 34 -17.32 -8.04 -9.37
C ILE A 34 -17.41 -7.13 -10.59
N TYR A 35 -17.61 -5.83 -10.38
CA TYR A 35 -17.58 -4.84 -11.44
C TYR A 35 -16.25 -4.09 -11.43
N GLU A 36 -15.54 -4.11 -12.56
CA GLU A 36 -14.27 -3.39 -12.77
C GLU A 36 -14.39 -2.48 -14.00
N LYS A 37 -14.11 -1.20 -13.82
CA LYS A 37 -14.23 -0.22 -14.92
C LYS A 37 -13.13 -0.35 -15.97
N LEU A 38 -11.96 -0.82 -15.57
CA LEU A 38 -10.83 -0.99 -16.48
C LEU A 38 -10.93 -2.30 -17.27
N GLY A 39 -10.14 -2.43 -18.33
CA GLY A 39 -10.01 -3.66 -19.11
C GLY A 39 -9.09 -4.72 -18.48
N LYS A 40 -8.76 -4.56 -17.21
CA LYS A 40 -7.84 -5.44 -16.48
C LYS A 40 -8.13 -5.39 -14.98
N VAL A 41 -7.77 -6.46 -14.28
CA VAL A 41 -7.76 -6.51 -12.81
C VAL A 41 -6.39 -6.15 -12.25
N GLY A 42 -6.30 -6.04 -10.93
CA GLY A 42 -5.07 -5.75 -10.19
C GLY A 42 -5.01 -4.33 -9.62
N GLY A 43 -5.88 -3.43 -10.08
CA GLY A 43 -5.95 -2.05 -9.55
C GLY A 43 -4.58 -1.37 -9.55
N LYS A 44 -4.12 -0.95 -8.36
CA LYS A 44 -2.82 -0.29 -8.16
C LYS A 44 -1.62 -1.27 -8.15
N ALA A 45 -1.84 -2.59 -8.08
CA ALA A 45 -0.81 -3.59 -8.34
C ALA A 45 -0.63 -3.75 -9.86
N TYR A 46 -0.18 -2.69 -10.53
CA TYR A 46 -0.06 -2.62 -11.97
C TYR A 46 1.37 -2.87 -12.44
N SER A 47 1.51 -3.77 -13.41
CA SER A 47 2.79 -4.18 -13.98
C SER A 47 2.76 -4.05 -15.51
N PRO A 48 3.01 -2.84 -16.07
CA PRO A 48 3.08 -2.67 -17.52
C PRO A 48 4.16 -3.54 -18.14
N ARG A 49 3.87 -4.06 -19.34
CA ARG A 49 4.84 -4.81 -20.15
C ARG A 49 5.55 -3.86 -21.09
N ILE A 50 6.85 -3.80 -20.96
CA ILE A 50 7.73 -2.94 -21.75
C ILE A 50 8.68 -3.83 -22.56
N ARG A 51 8.82 -3.54 -23.84
CA ARG A 51 9.78 -4.26 -24.68
C ARG A 51 11.20 -3.81 -24.37
N ALA A 52 11.99 -4.73 -23.84
CA ALA A 52 13.38 -4.51 -23.48
C ALA A 52 14.23 -5.73 -23.87
N ASN A 53 15.42 -5.50 -24.41
CA ASN A 53 16.37 -6.56 -24.86
C ASN A 53 15.72 -7.61 -25.79
N GLY A 54 14.76 -7.19 -26.63
CA GLY A 54 14.06 -8.08 -27.57
C GLY A 54 12.90 -8.88 -26.97
N GLU A 55 12.66 -8.75 -25.68
CA GLU A 55 11.59 -9.43 -24.95
C GLU A 55 10.61 -8.44 -24.35
N ASP A 56 9.38 -8.88 -24.13
CA ASP A 56 8.38 -8.12 -23.38
C ASP A 56 8.54 -8.49 -21.89
N ARG A 57 8.87 -7.49 -21.08
CA ARG A 57 9.13 -7.66 -19.65
C ARG A 57 8.22 -6.78 -18.83
N THR A 58 7.88 -7.26 -17.64
CA THR A 58 7.07 -6.50 -16.67
C THR A 58 7.93 -5.54 -15.86
N TYR A 59 7.36 -4.39 -15.58
CA TYR A 59 7.89 -3.38 -14.65
C TYR A 59 6.78 -2.96 -13.71
N GLU A 60 7.05 -2.80 -12.45
CA GLU A 60 6.07 -2.34 -11.50
C GLU A 60 6.01 -0.81 -11.46
N THR A 61 4.80 -0.29 -11.55
CA THR A 61 4.47 1.13 -11.36
C THR A 61 3.56 1.31 -10.14
N GLY A 62 3.51 0.31 -9.27
CA GLY A 62 2.74 0.25 -8.05
C GLY A 62 3.45 -0.62 -7.02
N ALA A 63 2.77 -1.65 -6.54
CA ALA A 63 3.34 -2.61 -5.61
C ALA A 63 4.49 -3.41 -6.27
N ILE A 64 5.63 -3.53 -5.59
CA ILE A 64 6.86 -4.05 -6.20
C ILE A 64 7.34 -5.34 -5.55
N MET A 65 7.38 -5.40 -4.21
CA MET A 65 8.14 -6.41 -3.46
C MET A 65 7.26 -7.15 -2.46
N GLY A 66 7.64 -8.40 -2.18
CA GLY A 66 7.10 -9.19 -1.08
C GLY A 66 8.14 -9.46 -0.01
N ALA A 67 7.67 -9.73 1.20
CA ALA A 67 8.47 -10.07 2.37
C ALA A 67 7.95 -11.33 3.04
N ILE A 68 8.73 -11.91 3.94
CA ILE A 68 8.34 -13.13 4.69
C ILE A 68 7.05 -12.96 5.49
N THR A 69 6.65 -11.74 5.75
CA THR A 69 5.41 -11.35 6.44
C THR A 69 4.18 -11.38 5.54
N TYR A 70 4.33 -11.64 4.23
CA TYR A 70 3.24 -11.66 3.25
C TYR A 70 2.48 -12.98 3.28
N HIS A 71 1.49 -13.09 4.17
CA HIS A 71 0.67 -14.29 4.36
C HIS A 71 -0.62 -14.25 3.55
N ALA A 72 -1.34 -13.11 3.53
CA ALA A 72 -2.57 -12.98 2.78
C ALA A 72 -2.31 -12.96 1.26
N VAL A 73 -1.22 -12.32 0.81
CA VAL A 73 -0.78 -12.41 -0.58
C VAL A 73 -0.41 -13.85 -0.95
N SER A 74 0.25 -14.59 -0.04
CA SER A 74 0.54 -16.01 -0.27
C SER A 74 -0.73 -16.85 -0.42
N GLU A 75 -1.80 -16.52 0.29
CA GLU A 75 -3.10 -17.16 0.08
C GLU A 75 -3.71 -16.82 -1.31
N MET A 76 -3.44 -15.63 -1.84
CA MET A 76 -3.85 -15.27 -3.21
C MET A 76 -3.02 -16.02 -4.25
N GLU A 77 -1.70 -16.12 -4.05
CA GLU A 77 -0.81 -16.95 -4.88
C GLU A 77 -1.30 -18.41 -4.93
N GLU A 78 -1.59 -18.99 -3.76
CA GLU A 78 -2.08 -20.36 -3.63
C GLU A 78 -3.41 -20.55 -4.36
N PHE A 79 -4.37 -19.67 -4.13
CA PHE A 79 -5.68 -19.73 -4.78
C PHE A 79 -5.55 -19.60 -6.30
N GLY A 80 -4.76 -18.63 -6.80
CA GLY A 80 -4.50 -18.42 -8.22
C GLY A 80 -3.66 -19.51 -8.87
N GLY A 81 -2.91 -20.27 -8.07
CA GLY A 81 -1.93 -21.25 -8.55
C GLY A 81 -0.69 -20.60 -9.17
N TYR A 82 -0.33 -19.41 -8.70
CA TYR A 82 0.80 -18.64 -9.20
C TYR A 82 1.94 -18.58 -8.18
N TYR A 83 3.08 -19.18 -8.51
CA TYR A 83 4.24 -19.33 -7.59
C TYR A 83 5.56 -18.83 -8.21
N HIS A 84 5.50 -18.03 -9.26
CA HIS A 84 6.69 -17.61 -10.00
C HIS A 84 7.39 -16.45 -9.31
N LYS A 85 8.34 -16.75 -8.45
CA LYS A 85 9.22 -15.72 -7.89
C LYS A 85 10.13 -15.14 -8.98
N GLY A 86 10.21 -13.83 -8.99
CA GLY A 86 11.12 -13.07 -9.83
C GLY A 86 12.48 -12.85 -9.16
N PRO A 87 13.25 -11.87 -9.63
CA PRO A 87 14.50 -11.51 -8.98
C PRO A 87 14.34 -11.27 -7.50
N ASP A 88 15.21 -11.88 -6.72
CA ASP A 88 15.25 -11.73 -5.27
C ASP A 88 16.22 -10.62 -4.86
N PHE A 89 15.91 -9.92 -3.78
CA PHE A 89 16.81 -8.98 -3.14
C PHE A 89 17.59 -9.68 -2.03
N LYS A 90 18.68 -10.35 -2.38
CA LYS A 90 19.54 -11.07 -1.42
C LYS A 90 20.84 -10.32 -1.18
N LYS A 91 21.20 -10.15 0.07
CA LYS A 91 22.47 -9.53 0.46
C LYS A 91 23.64 -10.38 -0.04
N GLY A 92 24.57 -9.75 -0.75
CA GLY A 92 25.79 -10.39 -1.24
C GLY A 92 25.72 -10.95 -2.66
N GLU A 93 24.54 -11.00 -3.26
CA GLU A 93 24.41 -11.33 -4.68
C GLU A 93 24.85 -10.13 -5.53
N PRO A 94 25.57 -10.37 -6.65
CA PRO A 94 26.10 -9.28 -7.50
C PRO A 94 24.99 -8.37 -8.03
N ASN A 95 23.79 -8.91 -8.22
CA ASN A 95 22.66 -8.25 -8.86
C ASN A 95 21.74 -7.53 -7.87
N MET A 96 22.03 -7.63 -6.56
CA MET A 96 21.16 -7.14 -5.49
C MET A 96 21.83 -6.02 -4.72
N ARG A 97 22.23 -4.99 -5.42
CA ARG A 97 22.88 -3.82 -4.82
C ARG A 97 21.88 -2.74 -4.54
N ARG A 98 21.87 -2.31 -3.29
CA ARG A 98 21.29 -1.06 -2.87
C ARG A 98 22.41 -0.02 -2.79
N GLU A 99 22.21 1.12 -3.43
CA GLU A 99 23.12 2.25 -3.28
C GLU A 99 22.38 3.49 -2.80
N TYR A 100 23.14 4.38 -2.20
CA TYR A 100 22.64 5.69 -1.78
C TYR A 100 23.44 6.77 -2.50
N ARG A 101 22.74 7.78 -2.99
CA ARG A 101 23.29 8.93 -3.68
C ARG A 101 22.93 10.22 -2.96
N SER A 102 23.83 11.18 -3.02
CA SER A 102 23.53 12.58 -2.70
C SER A 102 22.80 13.24 -3.86
N VAL A 103 22.22 14.41 -3.63
CA VAL A 103 21.62 15.26 -4.70
C VAL A 103 22.64 15.68 -5.77
N THR A 104 23.93 15.58 -5.49
CA THR A 104 25.00 15.81 -6.48
C THR A 104 25.35 14.57 -7.30
N GLY A 105 24.70 13.42 -7.04
CA GLY A 105 24.94 12.14 -7.70
C GLY A 105 26.14 11.37 -7.17
N GLU A 106 26.76 11.80 -6.08
CA GLU A 106 27.87 11.09 -5.45
C GLU A 106 27.36 9.90 -4.62
N LYS A 107 28.10 8.79 -4.63
CA LYS A 107 27.80 7.65 -3.76
C LYS A 107 28.07 8.02 -2.30
N ILE A 108 27.06 7.74 -1.46
CA ILE A 108 27.16 7.91 -0.02
C ILE A 108 26.92 6.58 0.69
N GLU A 109 27.42 6.45 1.90
CA GLU A 109 27.32 5.24 2.73
C GLU A 109 26.73 5.59 4.09
N PRO A 110 25.43 5.96 4.16
CA PRO A 110 24.83 6.53 5.36
C PRO A 110 24.85 5.59 6.56
N PHE A 111 24.96 4.26 6.33
CA PHE A 111 24.90 3.23 7.36
C PHE A 111 26.18 2.40 7.50
N ASN A 112 27.24 2.66 6.71
CA ASN A 112 28.46 1.87 6.75
C ASN A 112 29.54 2.51 7.64
N PRO A 113 29.85 1.95 8.82
CA PRO A 113 30.88 2.49 9.72
C PRO A 113 32.32 2.28 9.20
N LYS A 114 32.49 1.41 8.17
CA LYS A 114 33.83 1.10 7.63
C LYS A 114 34.35 2.16 6.66
N VAL A 115 33.45 2.88 6.00
CA VAL A 115 33.80 3.89 4.99
C VAL A 115 34.17 5.21 5.63
N ASP A 116 33.50 5.58 6.70
CA ASP A 116 33.79 6.78 7.46
C ASP A 116 34.14 6.39 8.90
N LYS A 117 35.44 6.36 9.20
CA LYS A 117 35.96 6.02 10.53
C LYS A 117 35.81 7.12 11.55
N SER A 118 34.99 8.15 11.30
CA SER A 118 34.77 9.21 12.26
C SER A 118 34.08 8.66 13.52
N PHE A 119 34.58 9.08 14.65
CA PHE A 119 34.00 8.73 15.96
C PHE A 119 32.52 9.12 16.07
N LYS A 120 32.13 10.25 15.47
CA LYS A 120 30.73 10.72 15.42
C LYS A 120 29.81 9.74 14.70
N LYS A 121 30.24 9.13 13.59
CA LYS A 121 29.42 8.16 12.83
C LYS A 121 29.26 6.85 13.59
N THR A 122 30.32 6.38 14.26
CA THR A 122 30.24 5.17 15.10
C THR A 122 29.27 5.35 16.27
N ILE A 123 29.31 6.50 16.93
CA ILE A 123 28.35 6.85 18.00
C ILE A 123 26.92 6.91 17.42
N GLY A 124 26.72 7.52 16.25
CA GLY A 124 25.42 7.60 15.59
C GLY A 124 24.83 6.22 15.31
N LEU A 125 25.63 5.26 14.84
CA LEU A 125 25.18 3.89 14.60
C LEU A 125 24.88 3.11 15.88
N LEU A 126 25.64 3.34 16.95
CA LEU A 126 25.34 2.76 18.26
C LEU A 126 24.01 3.31 18.80
N LYS A 127 23.81 4.62 18.70
CA LYS A 127 22.58 5.29 19.11
C LYS A 127 21.38 4.72 18.32
N LEU A 128 21.51 4.60 16.99
CA LEU A 128 20.47 4.00 16.12
C LEU A 128 20.12 2.56 16.57
N LYS A 129 21.12 1.71 16.82
CA LYS A 129 20.90 0.34 17.32
C LYS A 129 20.19 0.31 18.67
N MET A 130 20.56 1.19 19.57
CA MET A 130 19.91 1.29 20.90
C MET A 130 18.45 1.74 20.76
N GLN A 131 18.19 2.73 19.91
CA GLN A 131 16.85 3.24 19.69
C GLN A 131 15.98 2.23 18.95
N PHE A 132 16.51 1.48 17.98
CA PHE A 132 15.80 0.39 17.32
C PHE A 132 15.37 -0.69 18.33
N LYS A 133 16.27 -1.10 19.23
CA LYS A 133 15.92 -2.04 20.31
C LYS A 133 14.85 -1.46 21.25
N LYS A 134 14.94 -0.16 21.55
CA LYS A 134 13.94 0.52 22.38
C LYS A 134 12.57 0.54 21.69
N LEU A 135 12.51 0.89 20.40
CA LEU A 135 11.28 0.86 19.64
C LEU A 135 10.69 -0.56 19.60
N LYS A 136 11.51 -1.58 19.32
CA LYS A 136 11.07 -2.99 19.37
C LYS A 136 10.41 -3.32 20.71
N LYS A 137 11.04 -2.95 21.83
CA LYS A 137 10.46 -3.17 23.16
C LYS A 137 9.14 -2.41 23.36
N LEU A 138 9.02 -1.19 22.83
CA LEU A 138 7.77 -0.43 22.89
C LEU A 138 6.66 -1.13 22.09
N MET A 139 6.97 -1.67 20.91
CA MET A 139 6.01 -2.42 20.09
C MET A 139 5.61 -3.76 20.73
N GLU A 140 6.50 -4.37 21.51
CA GLU A 140 6.20 -5.59 22.29
C GLU A 140 5.41 -5.31 23.58
N THR A 141 5.34 -4.08 24.04
CA THR A 141 4.73 -3.70 25.33
C THR A 141 3.63 -2.65 25.20
N LYS A 142 3.99 -1.37 25.17
CA LYS A 142 3.05 -0.24 25.18
C LYS A 142 2.14 -0.26 23.94
N TYR A 143 2.73 -0.51 22.78
CA TYR A 143 2.02 -0.50 21.48
C TYR A 143 1.81 -1.92 20.93
N ALA A 144 1.79 -2.92 21.79
CA ALA A 144 1.64 -4.30 21.34
C ALA A 144 0.36 -4.50 20.51
N GLY A 145 0.53 -5.06 19.31
CA GLY A 145 -0.54 -5.35 18.37
C GLY A 145 -0.76 -4.31 17.28
N TYR A 146 -0.03 -3.20 17.30
CA TYR A 146 -0.12 -2.18 16.26
C TYR A 146 0.66 -2.46 14.99
N ASP A 147 1.67 -3.29 15.10
CA ASP A 147 2.50 -3.75 14.00
C ASP A 147 1.98 -5.05 13.36
N CYS A 148 0.73 -5.37 13.57
CA CYS A 148 0.10 -6.52 12.94
C CYS A 148 -0.63 -6.10 11.68
N TYR A 149 -0.69 -7.02 10.73
CA TYR A 149 -1.36 -6.78 9.48
C TYR A 149 -2.86 -6.93 9.55
N GLY A 150 -3.45 -6.70 8.43
CA GLY A 150 -4.88 -6.75 8.23
C GLY A 150 -5.50 -5.40 8.39
N HIS A 151 -6.73 -5.35 8.77
CA HIS A 151 -7.47 -4.15 9.03
C HIS A 151 -6.68 -3.20 9.94
N LEU A 152 -6.61 -1.92 9.59
CA LEU A 152 -5.79 -0.96 10.32
C LEU A 152 -6.09 -1.01 11.81
N GLY A 153 -5.12 -1.52 12.55
CA GLY A 153 -5.20 -1.70 13.98
C GLY A 153 -6.08 -2.83 14.45
N ILE A 154 -6.60 -3.73 13.66
CA ILE A 154 -7.18 -4.99 14.11
C ILE A 154 -6.09 -6.03 14.11
N ALA A 155 -5.66 -6.42 15.27
CA ALA A 155 -4.56 -7.33 15.46
C ALA A 155 -4.87 -8.35 16.55
N GLU A 156 -5.10 -9.58 16.16
CA GLU A 156 -5.18 -10.74 17.03
C GLU A 156 -5.72 -10.50 18.45
N GLY A 157 -6.82 -9.77 18.59
CA GLY A 157 -7.46 -9.47 19.88
C GLY A 157 -6.72 -8.46 20.75
N LYS A 158 -5.77 -7.75 20.18
CA LYS A 158 -5.07 -6.63 20.82
C LYS A 158 -5.73 -5.30 20.50
N TYR A 159 -5.02 -4.21 20.72
CA TYR A 159 -5.51 -2.90 20.34
C TYR A 159 -5.38 -2.66 18.85
N SER A 160 -6.39 -2.09 18.28
CA SER A 160 -6.40 -1.60 16.91
C SER A 160 -6.04 -0.12 16.84
N GLY A 161 -5.85 0.39 15.64
CA GLY A 161 -5.79 1.83 15.40
C GLY A 161 -7.11 2.52 15.76
N ILE A 162 -8.18 1.76 15.84
CA ILE A 162 -9.55 2.20 16.11
C ILE A 162 -9.89 1.98 17.56
N SER A 163 -9.86 0.72 18.03
CA SER A 163 -10.27 0.34 19.37
C SER A 163 -9.62 -0.98 19.79
N LYS A 164 -9.94 -1.44 21.00
CA LYS A 164 -9.52 -2.74 21.47
C LYS A 164 -10.41 -3.82 20.88
N ILE A 165 -9.80 -4.83 20.28
CA ILE A 165 -10.48 -6.05 19.85
C ILE A 165 -10.45 -7.08 20.98
N VAL A 166 -11.62 -7.58 21.36
CA VAL A 166 -11.77 -8.62 22.37
C VAL A 166 -11.82 -9.97 21.69
N LYS A 167 -10.97 -10.91 22.14
CA LYS A 167 -11.03 -12.29 21.65
C LYS A 167 -12.33 -12.96 22.11
N ASN A 168 -12.88 -13.81 21.24
CA ASN A 168 -13.96 -14.69 21.62
C ASN A 168 -13.51 -15.79 22.61
N ALA A 169 -14.43 -16.64 23.06
CA ALA A 169 -14.15 -17.71 24.01
C ALA A 169 -13.07 -18.70 23.53
N GLU A 170 -12.97 -18.91 22.21
CA GLU A 170 -11.96 -19.77 21.58
C GLU A 170 -10.61 -19.05 21.38
N GLY A 171 -10.53 -17.77 21.72
CA GLY A 171 -9.33 -16.96 21.56
C GLY A 171 -9.04 -16.54 20.11
N THR A 172 -10.00 -16.70 19.22
CA THR A 172 -9.92 -16.22 17.83
C THR A 172 -10.40 -14.78 17.72
N ASN A 173 -10.03 -14.12 16.64
CA ASN A 173 -10.45 -12.77 16.27
C ASN A 173 -11.62 -12.83 15.29
N ALA A 174 -11.68 -11.86 14.46
CA ALA A 174 -12.58 -11.73 13.34
C ALA A 174 -14.01 -11.39 13.76
N GLY A 175 -14.95 -11.70 12.92
CA GLY A 175 -16.34 -11.31 13.07
C GLY A 175 -16.95 -11.54 14.43
N GLU A 176 -16.52 -12.57 15.13
CA GLU A 176 -17.01 -12.92 16.44
C GLU A 176 -16.53 -11.96 17.54
N ALA A 177 -15.39 -11.31 17.35
CA ALA A 177 -14.89 -10.29 18.27
C ALA A 177 -15.61 -8.95 18.12
N PHE A 178 -16.22 -8.70 16.99
CA PHE A 178 -16.83 -7.42 16.66
C PHE A 178 -18.10 -7.08 17.46
N PRO A 179 -18.94 -8.03 17.83
CA PRO A 179 -20.04 -7.73 18.78
C PRO A 179 -19.55 -7.13 20.10
N ASN A 180 -18.29 -7.30 20.40
CA ASN A 180 -17.62 -6.76 21.59
C ASN A 180 -16.81 -5.48 21.29
N TYR A 181 -17.00 -4.86 20.13
CA TYR A 181 -16.38 -3.60 19.78
C TYR A 181 -16.70 -2.51 20.81
N ILE A 182 -15.68 -1.80 21.26
CA ILE A 182 -15.78 -0.73 22.25
C ILE A 182 -15.14 0.52 21.67
N GLU A 183 -15.95 1.51 21.38
CA GLU A 183 -15.51 2.81 20.87
C GLU A 183 -14.54 3.48 21.83
N GLY A 184 -13.48 4.07 21.30
CA GLY A 184 -12.50 4.83 22.07
C GLY A 184 -11.72 4.02 23.11
N ALA A 185 -11.75 2.68 23.03
CA ALA A 185 -11.07 1.82 24.01
C ALA A 185 -9.54 1.75 23.83
N ASN A 186 -9.01 2.29 22.72
CA ASN A 186 -7.57 2.27 22.49
C ASN A 186 -6.84 3.33 23.35
N PRO A 187 -6.07 2.93 24.37
CA PRO A 187 -5.39 3.87 25.26
C PRO A 187 -4.21 4.60 24.59
N ASN A 188 -3.76 4.11 23.43
CA ASN A 188 -2.61 4.62 22.71
C ASN A 188 -2.99 5.47 21.49
N LEU A 189 -4.28 5.65 21.23
CA LEU A 189 -4.76 6.37 20.06
C LEU A 189 -4.13 7.77 19.93
N LYS A 190 -4.01 8.48 21.05
CA LYS A 190 -3.41 9.82 21.08
C LYS A 190 -1.96 9.83 20.62
N ASP A 191 -1.16 8.85 21.06
CA ASP A 191 0.25 8.77 20.70
C ASP A 191 0.43 8.33 19.24
N LEU A 192 -0.37 7.37 18.81
CA LEU A 192 -0.32 6.79 17.48
C LEU A 192 -0.86 7.71 16.38
N ALA A 193 -1.70 8.66 16.77
CA ALA A 193 -2.18 9.73 15.90
C ALA A 193 -1.13 10.83 15.62
N LEU A 194 -0.06 10.91 16.42
CA LEU A 194 1.00 11.87 16.16
C LEU A 194 1.68 11.57 14.83
N PRO A 195 2.12 12.59 14.08
CA PRO A 195 3.07 12.39 12.99
C PRO A 195 4.24 11.53 13.45
N PHE A 196 4.74 10.65 12.58
CA PHE A 196 5.76 9.66 13.00
C PHE A 196 7.02 10.32 13.58
N LYS A 197 7.41 11.47 13.07
CA LYS A 197 8.51 12.28 13.60
C LYS A 197 8.27 12.65 15.06
N GLU A 198 7.11 13.18 15.40
CA GLU A 198 6.74 13.55 16.77
C GLU A 198 6.60 12.31 17.67
N PHE A 199 6.03 11.24 17.16
CA PHE A 199 5.96 9.95 17.86
C PHE A 199 7.35 9.44 18.23
N CYS A 200 8.32 9.55 17.33
CA CYS A 200 9.70 9.14 17.58
C CYS A 200 10.36 10.00 18.65
N GLU A 201 10.10 11.30 18.63
CA GLU A 201 10.59 12.23 19.65
C GLU A 201 9.98 11.93 21.03
N LEU A 202 8.66 11.80 21.11
CA LEU A 202 7.92 11.45 22.32
C LEU A 202 8.47 10.18 22.98
N ASN A 203 8.79 9.19 22.18
CA ASN A 203 9.28 7.90 22.65
C ASN A 203 10.81 7.85 22.79
N GLY A 204 11.53 8.93 22.46
CA GLY A 204 12.99 9.03 22.53
C GLY A 204 13.71 8.07 21.62
N VAL A 205 13.21 7.95 20.37
CA VAL A 205 13.75 7.09 19.30
C VAL A 205 13.89 7.82 17.95
N PRO A 206 14.29 9.12 17.91
CA PRO A 206 14.29 9.88 16.67
C PRO A 206 15.22 9.32 15.57
N GLU A 207 16.28 8.59 15.92
CA GLU A 207 17.21 8.05 14.92
C GLU A 207 16.60 6.90 14.09
N VAL A 208 15.50 6.27 14.55
CA VAL A 208 14.91 5.15 13.79
C VAL A 208 14.32 5.61 12.47
N GLN A 209 13.89 6.86 12.35
CA GLN A 209 13.40 7.44 11.09
C GLN A 209 14.39 7.21 9.94
N ARG A 210 15.68 7.21 10.19
CA ARG A 210 16.71 6.95 9.18
C ARG A 210 16.64 5.56 8.56
N ILE A 211 16.03 4.58 9.25
CA ILE A 211 15.79 3.24 8.71
C ILE A 211 14.50 3.23 7.92
N TRP A 212 13.45 3.87 8.43
CA TRP A 212 12.12 3.84 7.85
C TRP A 212 11.96 4.73 6.61
N ILE A 213 12.73 5.81 6.47
CA ILE A 213 12.55 6.80 5.40
C ILE A 213 12.69 6.18 4.00
N ALA A 214 13.69 5.32 3.78
CA ALA A 214 13.90 4.71 2.49
C ALA A 214 12.77 3.75 2.08
N PRO A 215 12.32 2.77 2.92
CA PRO A 215 11.20 1.90 2.55
C PRO A 215 9.82 2.57 2.65
N PHE A 216 9.71 3.72 3.25
CA PHE A 216 8.45 4.43 3.44
C PHE A 216 8.30 5.57 2.44
N THR A 217 8.98 6.67 2.64
CA THR A 217 8.82 7.89 1.83
C THR A 217 9.17 7.65 0.36
N SER A 218 10.27 6.93 0.06
CA SER A 218 10.65 6.69 -1.33
C SER A 218 9.69 5.79 -2.11
N PHE A 219 8.83 5.03 -1.42
CA PHE A 219 7.79 4.21 -2.03
C PHE A 219 6.41 4.87 -2.00
N GLY A 220 6.34 6.18 -1.76
CA GLY A 220 5.13 6.95 -1.94
C GLY A 220 4.18 6.97 -0.75
N TYR A 221 4.65 6.64 0.45
CA TYR A 221 3.81 6.58 1.65
C TYR A 221 3.75 7.91 2.43
N GLY A 222 4.28 9.00 1.88
CA GLY A 222 4.26 10.34 2.48
C GLY A 222 5.47 10.64 3.37
N TYR A 223 5.39 11.76 4.08
CA TYR A 223 6.48 12.29 4.90
C TYR A 223 6.21 12.12 6.40
N PHE A 224 7.28 11.99 7.19
CA PHE A 224 7.17 11.68 8.62
C PHE A 224 6.69 12.82 9.51
N ASP A 225 6.67 14.03 8.99
CA ASP A 225 6.14 15.21 9.68
C ASP A 225 4.63 15.38 9.53
N GLU A 226 3.99 14.60 8.66
CA GLU A 226 2.54 14.62 8.45
C GLU A 226 1.84 13.28 8.70
N ILE A 227 2.46 12.15 8.32
CA ILE A 227 1.80 10.84 8.40
C ILE A 227 1.74 10.33 9.85
N PRO A 228 0.54 10.01 10.38
CA PRO A 228 0.37 9.41 11.69
C PRO A 228 1.20 8.15 11.89
N ALA A 229 1.80 8.02 13.06
CA ALA A 229 2.67 6.89 13.42
C ALA A 229 1.99 5.53 13.26
N ALA A 230 0.67 5.47 13.46
CA ALA A 230 -0.10 4.24 13.28
C ALA A 230 0.05 3.67 11.87
N TYR A 231 0.01 4.51 10.83
CA TYR A 231 0.18 4.08 9.44
C TYR A 231 1.60 3.58 9.17
N VAL A 232 2.59 4.31 9.65
CA VAL A 232 4.01 3.96 9.46
C VAL A 232 4.35 2.63 10.13
N LEU A 233 3.90 2.43 11.37
CA LEU A 233 4.16 1.21 12.14
C LEU A 233 3.37 0.01 11.63
N LYS A 234 2.21 0.25 11.02
CA LYS A 234 1.38 -0.77 10.41
C LYS A 234 2.00 -1.29 9.13
N TYR A 235 2.31 -0.40 8.19
CA TYR A 235 2.91 -0.74 6.91
C TYR A 235 4.28 -1.40 7.08
N LEU A 236 5.12 -0.85 7.95
CA LEU A 236 6.49 -1.31 8.14
C LEU A 236 6.68 -1.78 9.58
N ASP A 237 6.08 -2.92 9.89
CA ASP A 237 6.29 -3.61 11.16
C ASP A 237 7.77 -3.93 11.41
N MET A 238 8.12 -4.28 12.65
CA MET A 238 9.52 -4.50 13.03
C MET A 238 10.19 -5.65 12.25
N THR A 239 9.43 -6.63 11.78
CA THR A 239 9.95 -7.75 11.00
C THR A 239 10.18 -7.32 9.56
N THR A 240 9.20 -6.70 8.92
CA THR A 240 9.30 -6.18 7.55
C THR A 240 10.42 -5.14 7.43
N ALA A 241 10.58 -4.25 8.42
CA ALA A 241 11.69 -3.32 8.49
C ALA A 241 13.06 -4.04 8.54
N ALA A 242 13.16 -5.13 9.32
CA ALA A 242 14.39 -5.93 9.38
C ALA A 242 14.65 -6.67 8.06
N GLU A 243 13.63 -7.18 7.37
CA GLU A 243 13.74 -7.80 6.05
C GLU A 243 14.23 -6.80 5.01
N PHE A 244 13.67 -5.59 5.02
CA PHE A 244 14.11 -4.52 4.13
C PHE A 244 15.58 -4.14 4.36
N VAL A 245 16.00 -3.94 5.61
CA VAL A 245 17.41 -3.65 5.96
C VAL A 245 18.31 -4.82 5.57
N GLY A 246 17.83 -6.05 5.77
CA GLY A 246 18.57 -7.28 5.46
C GLY A 246 18.61 -7.65 3.98
N LEU A 247 17.87 -6.94 3.12
CA LEU A 247 17.66 -7.29 1.71
C LEU A 247 17.15 -8.73 1.54
N ARG A 248 16.12 -9.10 2.27
CA ARG A 248 15.45 -10.39 2.18
C ARG A 248 14.02 -10.23 1.64
N LEU A 249 13.94 -9.66 0.45
CA LEU A 249 12.71 -9.37 -0.27
C LEU A 249 12.72 -10.14 -1.59
N TRP A 250 11.59 -10.27 -2.23
CA TRP A 250 11.46 -10.86 -3.56
C TRP A 250 10.49 -10.06 -4.42
N THR A 251 10.50 -10.36 -5.70
CA THR A 251 9.53 -9.86 -6.68
C THR A 251 8.81 -11.05 -7.33
N TRP A 252 7.90 -10.80 -8.23
CA TRP A 252 7.19 -11.83 -9.00
C TRP A 252 7.62 -11.77 -10.46
N GLN A 253 7.93 -12.92 -11.06
CA GLN A 253 8.50 -13.04 -12.42
C GLN A 253 7.67 -12.28 -13.46
N ASP A 254 6.36 -12.41 -13.40
CA ASP A 254 5.44 -11.81 -14.36
C ASP A 254 4.79 -10.51 -13.84
N GLY A 255 5.34 -9.96 -12.75
CA GLY A 255 4.85 -8.78 -12.07
C GLY A 255 3.80 -9.07 -10.98
N THR A 256 3.59 -8.10 -10.10
CA THR A 256 2.62 -8.19 -9.01
C THR A 256 1.19 -8.32 -9.52
N GLN A 257 0.87 -7.72 -10.67
CA GLN A 257 -0.45 -7.81 -11.28
C GLN A 257 -0.85 -9.25 -11.61
N GLU A 258 0.09 -10.09 -12.02
CA GLU A 258 -0.19 -11.48 -12.41
C GLU A 258 -0.74 -12.34 -11.27
N ILE A 259 -0.41 -12.02 -10.01
CA ILE A 259 -1.03 -12.66 -8.84
C ILE A 259 -2.56 -12.51 -8.94
N TYR A 260 -3.03 -11.29 -9.13
CA TYR A 260 -4.45 -10.95 -9.16
C TYR A 260 -5.15 -11.38 -10.45
N GLU A 261 -4.45 -11.35 -11.58
CA GLU A 261 -4.96 -11.93 -12.83
C GLU A 261 -5.15 -13.45 -12.70
N SER A 262 -4.22 -14.13 -12.01
CA SER A 262 -4.34 -15.57 -11.73
C SER A 262 -5.49 -15.88 -10.80
N VAL A 263 -5.69 -15.09 -9.76
CA VAL A 263 -6.86 -15.17 -8.87
C VAL A 263 -8.14 -15.01 -9.69
N ASN A 264 -8.22 -13.94 -10.49
CA ASN A 264 -9.41 -13.65 -11.28
C ASN A 264 -9.78 -14.80 -12.24
N ARG A 265 -8.78 -15.43 -12.87
CA ARG A 265 -9.01 -16.60 -13.73
C ARG A 265 -9.53 -17.84 -12.99
N LYS A 266 -9.31 -17.93 -11.68
CA LYS A 266 -9.70 -19.07 -10.84
C LYS A 266 -11.01 -18.87 -10.10
N LEU A 267 -11.44 -17.63 -9.90
CA LEU A 267 -12.73 -17.34 -9.28
C LEU A 267 -13.87 -18.00 -10.04
N MET A 268 -14.89 -18.44 -9.31
CA MET A 268 -16.13 -18.96 -9.87
C MET A 268 -16.81 -17.95 -10.79
N HIS A 269 -16.76 -16.68 -10.42
CA HIS A 269 -17.25 -15.54 -11.19
C HIS A 269 -16.13 -14.50 -11.35
N PRO A 270 -15.33 -14.58 -12.44
CA PRO A 270 -14.33 -13.56 -12.73
C PRO A 270 -14.93 -12.16 -12.83
N ALA A 271 -14.14 -11.15 -12.54
CA ALA A 271 -14.55 -9.77 -12.64
C ALA A 271 -15.04 -9.39 -14.03
N LEU A 272 -16.17 -8.72 -14.09
CA LEU A 272 -16.72 -8.14 -15.30
C LEU A 272 -15.97 -6.84 -15.61
N LEU A 273 -15.07 -6.93 -16.57
CA LEU A 273 -14.24 -5.80 -17.01
C LEU A 273 -15.03 -4.81 -17.86
N HIS A 274 -14.53 -3.58 -17.97
CA HIS A 274 -15.21 -2.49 -18.69
C HIS A 274 -16.65 -2.28 -18.22
N ARG A 275 -16.87 -2.41 -16.91
CA ARG A 275 -18.17 -2.17 -16.26
C ARG A 275 -17.98 -1.10 -15.20
N GLU A 276 -18.25 0.14 -15.57
CA GLU A 276 -18.17 1.27 -14.66
C GLU A 276 -19.47 1.39 -13.85
N VAL A 277 -19.37 1.31 -12.54
CA VAL A 277 -20.49 1.62 -11.65
C VAL A 277 -20.75 3.12 -11.68
N VAL A 278 -21.90 3.53 -12.17
CA VAL A 278 -22.30 4.93 -12.35
C VAL A 278 -23.37 5.36 -11.37
N LYS A 279 -24.09 4.40 -10.76
CA LYS A 279 -25.09 4.71 -9.75
C LYS A 279 -25.27 3.55 -8.77
N VAL A 280 -25.41 3.90 -7.49
CA VAL A 280 -25.81 2.98 -6.40
C VAL A 280 -26.94 3.61 -5.63
N GLU A 281 -28.02 2.87 -5.45
CA GLU A 281 -29.17 3.23 -4.63
C GLU A 281 -29.41 2.11 -3.60
N ARG A 282 -29.64 2.48 -2.35
CA ARG A 282 -29.75 1.53 -1.23
C ARG A 282 -31.12 1.61 -0.55
N PRO A 283 -32.22 1.27 -1.27
CA PRO A 283 -33.52 1.19 -0.64
C PRO A 283 -33.54 0.12 0.45
N GLU A 284 -34.52 0.21 1.36
CA GLU A 284 -34.60 -0.71 2.50
C GLU A 284 -34.45 -2.18 2.07
N GLY A 285 -33.43 -2.85 2.63
CA GLY A 285 -33.17 -4.27 2.46
C GLY A 285 -32.55 -4.68 1.11
N LYS A 286 -32.23 -3.75 0.22
CA LYS A 286 -31.63 -4.05 -1.09
C LYS A 286 -30.59 -3.00 -1.51
N VAL A 287 -29.77 -3.38 -2.50
CA VAL A 287 -28.83 -2.49 -3.19
C VAL A 287 -29.07 -2.60 -4.69
N LEU A 288 -29.30 -1.47 -5.33
CA LEU A 288 -29.44 -1.34 -6.77
C LEU A 288 -28.13 -0.75 -7.32
N VAL A 289 -27.48 -1.45 -8.24
CA VAL A 289 -26.22 -1.01 -8.84
C VAL A 289 -26.41 -0.85 -10.35
N THR A 290 -26.26 0.36 -10.84
CA THR A 290 -26.27 0.66 -12.28
C THR A 290 -24.85 0.71 -12.80
N VAL A 291 -24.59 -0.08 -13.83
CA VAL A 291 -23.30 -0.15 -14.51
C VAL A 291 -23.42 0.30 -15.94
N LYS A 292 -22.38 0.91 -16.44
CA LYS A 292 -22.23 1.39 -17.81
C LYS A 292 -21.20 0.53 -18.55
N ASP A 293 -21.54 0.06 -19.72
CA ASP A 293 -20.65 -0.66 -20.62
C ASP A 293 -19.85 0.28 -21.55
N PRO A 294 -18.87 -0.22 -22.34
CA PRO A 294 -18.09 0.60 -23.28
C PRO A 294 -18.92 1.29 -24.36
N GLU A 295 -20.06 0.74 -24.72
CA GLU A 295 -21.00 1.27 -25.69
C GLU A 295 -21.88 2.38 -25.10
N GLY A 296 -21.80 2.59 -23.78
CA GLY A 296 -22.56 3.60 -23.06
C GLY A 296 -23.94 3.14 -22.58
N ASN A 297 -24.27 1.85 -22.76
CA ASN A 297 -25.53 1.30 -22.27
C ASN A 297 -25.48 1.12 -20.75
N GLU A 298 -26.56 1.46 -20.09
CA GLU A 298 -26.70 1.30 -18.64
C GLU A 298 -27.62 0.13 -18.31
N THR A 299 -27.20 -0.70 -17.37
CA THR A 299 -27.99 -1.79 -16.82
C THR A 299 -27.99 -1.71 -15.30
N THR A 300 -29.13 -2.03 -14.69
CA THR A 300 -29.28 -2.01 -13.23
C THR A 300 -29.54 -3.42 -12.70
N ASP A 301 -28.70 -3.88 -11.80
CA ASP A 301 -28.83 -5.13 -11.08
C ASP A 301 -29.19 -4.90 -9.60
N THR A 302 -29.89 -5.90 -9.01
CA THR A 302 -30.28 -5.88 -7.60
C THR A 302 -29.45 -6.87 -6.80
N PHE A 303 -28.96 -6.43 -5.64
CA PHE A 303 -28.14 -7.21 -4.72
C PHE A 303 -28.70 -7.15 -3.29
N ASP A 304 -28.28 -8.11 -2.46
CA ASP A 304 -28.59 -8.13 -1.02
C ASP A 304 -27.53 -7.33 -0.23
N LYS A 305 -26.29 -7.35 -0.71
CA LYS A 305 -25.15 -6.68 -0.06
C LYS A 305 -24.20 -6.05 -1.08
N LEU A 306 -23.52 -5.00 -0.64
CA LEU A 306 -22.52 -4.29 -1.41
C LEU A 306 -21.19 -4.25 -0.64
N ILE A 307 -20.10 -4.54 -1.35
CA ILE A 307 -18.73 -4.35 -0.88
C ILE A 307 -18.07 -3.31 -1.77
N VAL A 308 -17.67 -2.18 -1.20
CA VAL A 308 -16.97 -1.09 -1.89
C VAL A 308 -15.49 -1.22 -1.61
N THR A 309 -14.68 -1.43 -2.67
CA THR A 309 -13.22 -1.58 -2.56
C THR A 309 -12.45 -0.52 -3.35
N THR A 310 -13.17 0.41 -3.95
CA THR A 310 -12.62 1.59 -4.64
C THR A 310 -12.38 2.74 -3.68
N PRO A 311 -11.64 3.79 -4.06
CA PRO A 311 -11.41 4.94 -3.19
C PRO A 311 -12.73 5.57 -2.72
N LEU A 312 -12.89 5.68 -1.39
CA LEU A 312 -14.17 6.06 -0.76
C LEU A 312 -14.49 7.55 -0.92
N ASP A 313 -13.51 8.40 -1.13
CA ASP A 313 -13.69 9.83 -1.40
C ASP A 313 -14.53 10.09 -2.68
N TYR A 314 -14.55 9.12 -3.61
CA TYR A 314 -15.40 9.14 -4.81
C TYR A 314 -16.80 8.54 -4.60
N PHE A 315 -17.08 7.89 -3.47
CA PHE A 315 -18.33 7.17 -3.25
C PHE A 315 -19.57 8.05 -3.44
N LYS A 316 -19.58 9.26 -2.92
CA LYS A 316 -20.66 10.24 -3.07
C LYS A 316 -20.98 10.63 -4.52
N ASN A 317 -20.05 10.39 -5.47
CA ASN A 317 -20.24 10.79 -6.86
C ASN A 317 -21.16 9.84 -7.62
N TYR A 318 -21.33 8.60 -7.10
CA TYR A 318 -22.15 7.59 -7.74
C TYR A 318 -23.13 6.89 -6.78
N ALA A 319 -23.09 7.16 -5.49
CA ALA A 319 -23.96 6.53 -4.49
C ALA A 319 -24.86 7.55 -3.78
N ASP A 320 -25.95 7.06 -3.25
CA ASP A 320 -26.84 7.77 -2.32
C ASP A 320 -26.22 7.89 -0.92
N ALA A 321 -25.01 8.45 -0.88
CA ALA A 321 -24.22 8.55 0.34
C ALA A 321 -24.98 9.29 1.46
N THR A 322 -24.94 8.72 2.67
CA THR A 322 -25.47 9.38 3.86
C THR A 322 -24.63 10.59 4.25
N SER A 323 -25.14 11.41 5.16
CA SER A 323 -24.37 12.55 5.69
C SER A 323 -23.10 12.09 6.42
N GLU A 324 -23.17 10.95 7.14
CA GLU A 324 -22.03 10.38 7.85
C GLU A 324 -20.96 9.87 6.88
N GLU A 325 -21.35 9.10 5.87
CA GLU A 325 -20.45 8.64 4.80
C GLU A 325 -19.81 9.83 4.07
N THR A 326 -20.58 10.84 3.75
CA THR A 326 -20.09 12.06 3.07
C THR A 326 -19.06 12.80 3.92
N ASP A 327 -19.32 12.98 5.22
CA ASP A 327 -18.37 13.63 6.12
C ASP A 327 -17.09 12.81 6.28
N LEU A 328 -17.21 11.51 6.58
CA LEU A 328 -16.05 10.63 6.75
C LEU A 328 -15.16 10.58 5.49
N PHE A 329 -15.79 10.34 4.35
CA PHE A 329 -15.01 10.10 3.13
C PHE A 329 -14.41 11.38 2.54
N SER A 330 -14.98 12.55 2.86
CA SER A 330 -14.37 13.83 2.45
C SER A 330 -13.08 14.18 3.18
N ARG A 331 -12.74 13.45 4.26
CA ARG A 331 -11.52 13.65 5.05
C ARG A 331 -10.35 12.80 4.59
N ILE A 332 -10.59 11.91 3.62
CA ILE A 332 -9.54 11.05 3.07
C ILE A 332 -8.64 11.87 2.17
N VAL A 333 -7.35 11.76 2.41
CA VAL A 333 -6.29 12.33 1.58
C VAL A 333 -5.46 11.24 0.95
N HIS A 334 -4.80 11.53 -0.15
CA HIS A 334 -3.98 10.59 -0.91
C HIS A 334 -2.61 11.18 -1.19
N GLU A 335 -1.61 10.32 -1.22
CA GLU A 335 -0.32 10.66 -1.77
C GLU A 335 -0.36 10.70 -3.31
N LYS A 336 0.22 11.74 -3.90
CA LYS A 336 0.37 11.88 -5.34
C LYS A 336 1.74 11.38 -5.77
N TYR A 337 1.76 10.11 -6.13
CA TYR A 337 2.99 9.40 -6.48
C TYR A 337 3.16 9.35 -7.98
N VAL A 338 4.29 9.86 -8.45
CA VAL A 338 4.65 9.93 -9.87
C VAL A 338 5.75 8.93 -10.14
N ASP A 339 5.60 8.18 -11.21
CA ASP A 339 6.64 7.29 -11.70
C ASP A 339 6.79 7.36 -13.21
N PHE A 340 8.00 7.07 -13.67
CA PHE A 340 8.26 6.79 -15.07
C PHE A 340 9.23 5.63 -15.25
N ILE A 341 9.14 4.96 -16.40
CA ILE A 341 10.06 3.91 -16.83
C ILE A 341 10.87 4.47 -18.00
N ALA A 342 12.18 4.52 -17.86
CA ALA A 342 13.06 5.11 -18.86
C ALA A 342 14.22 4.18 -19.24
N ARG A 343 14.67 4.32 -20.48
CA ARG A 343 15.89 3.70 -21.03
C ARG A 343 16.99 4.74 -21.10
N PHE A 344 18.18 4.36 -20.73
CA PHE A 344 19.35 5.23 -20.74
C PHE A 344 20.25 4.96 -21.96
N LYS A 345 21.01 5.99 -22.36
CA LYS A 345 21.94 5.88 -23.51
C LYS A 345 23.08 4.93 -23.28
N GLU A 346 23.46 4.69 -22.03
CA GLU A 346 24.56 3.83 -21.65
C GLU A 346 24.14 2.83 -20.55
N ASP A 347 25.01 1.86 -20.28
CA ASP A 347 24.82 0.89 -19.21
C ASP A 347 24.94 1.56 -17.86
N SER A 348 23.88 1.49 -17.07
CA SER A 348 23.84 2.05 -15.71
C SER A 348 24.51 1.16 -14.65
N GLY A 349 24.98 -0.04 -15.05
CA GLY A 349 25.66 -0.98 -14.17
C GLY A 349 24.73 -1.75 -13.21
N PRO A 350 25.30 -2.62 -12.37
CA PRO A 350 24.56 -3.60 -11.59
C PRO A 350 23.96 -3.00 -10.31
N VAL A 351 23.07 -2.02 -10.43
CA VAL A 351 22.36 -1.44 -9.29
C VAL A 351 20.87 -1.69 -9.43
N ILE A 352 20.30 -2.45 -8.50
CA ILE A 352 18.89 -2.73 -8.50
C ILE A 352 18.09 -1.56 -7.93
N SER A 353 18.49 -1.00 -6.79
CA SER A 353 17.85 0.19 -6.24
C SER A 353 18.84 1.24 -5.80
N GLY A 354 18.63 2.45 -6.27
CA GLY A 354 19.40 3.63 -5.86
C GLY A 354 18.50 4.65 -5.21
N TYR A 355 18.88 5.12 -4.03
CA TYR A 355 18.13 6.09 -3.24
C TYR A 355 18.86 7.42 -3.24
N ILE A 356 18.16 8.50 -3.63
CA ILE A 356 18.67 9.87 -3.49
C ILE A 356 18.18 10.38 -2.15
N PHE A 357 18.99 10.18 -1.12
CA PHE A 357 18.55 10.23 0.27
C PHE A 357 18.00 11.60 0.71
N GLU A 358 18.66 12.69 0.28
CA GLU A 358 18.20 14.03 0.61
C GLU A 358 16.89 14.43 -0.07
N ASN A 359 16.47 13.73 -1.16
CA ASN A 359 15.22 13.99 -1.85
C ASN A 359 13.99 13.40 -1.12
N MET A 360 14.20 12.70 0.00
CA MET A 360 13.12 12.15 0.82
C MET A 360 12.63 13.11 1.91
N GLU A 361 13.07 14.36 1.87
CA GLU A 361 12.61 15.41 2.77
C GLU A 361 11.57 16.30 2.08
N PRO A 362 10.59 16.87 2.81
CA PRO A 362 9.51 17.66 2.22
C PRO A 362 10.00 18.84 1.39
N GLU A 363 11.14 19.45 1.75
CA GLU A 363 11.73 20.57 1.02
C GLU A 363 12.20 20.20 -0.40
N ARG A 364 12.22 18.91 -0.68
CA ARG A 364 12.59 18.34 -1.99
C ARG A 364 11.42 17.71 -2.74
N LEU A 365 10.24 18.23 -2.51
CA LEU A 365 9.01 17.78 -3.15
C LEU A 365 9.13 17.78 -4.69
N GLY A 366 8.68 16.72 -5.36
CA GLY A 366 8.75 16.53 -6.81
C GLY A 366 10.07 15.99 -7.35
N HIS A 367 11.10 15.86 -6.50
CA HIS A 367 12.38 15.28 -6.88
C HIS A 367 12.39 13.75 -6.86
N ALA A 368 13.21 13.11 -7.71
CA ALA A 368 13.36 11.67 -7.71
C ALA A 368 13.94 11.16 -6.39
N MET A 369 13.24 10.27 -5.72
CA MET A 369 13.65 9.69 -4.44
C MET A 369 14.36 8.36 -4.60
N VAL A 370 13.89 7.53 -5.55
CA VAL A 370 14.44 6.21 -5.80
C VAL A 370 14.35 5.88 -7.27
N TYR A 371 15.36 5.16 -7.76
CA TYR A 371 15.35 4.54 -9.07
C TYR A 371 15.61 3.03 -8.91
N TYR A 372 14.99 2.23 -9.80
CA TYR A 372 14.89 0.81 -9.64
C TYR A 372 15.09 0.06 -10.95
N HIS A 373 16.12 -0.79 -11.02
CA HIS A 373 16.35 -1.74 -12.10
C HIS A 373 15.73 -3.08 -11.74
N ARG A 374 14.66 -3.41 -12.42
CA ARG A 374 13.83 -4.59 -12.15
C ARG A 374 14.53 -5.91 -12.48
N TRP A 375 15.36 -5.92 -13.54
CA TRP A 375 15.94 -7.12 -14.12
C TRP A 375 17.45 -7.18 -13.95
N GLU A 376 18.00 -8.41 -13.93
CA GLU A 376 19.41 -8.66 -13.62
C GLU A 376 20.34 -8.35 -14.79
N ASP A 377 19.87 -8.44 -16.03
CA ASP A 377 20.65 -8.15 -17.24
C ASP A 377 20.73 -6.65 -17.46
N PHE A 378 21.60 -6.04 -16.72
CA PHE A 378 21.91 -4.62 -16.84
C PHE A 378 22.50 -4.34 -18.23
N GLY A 379 22.24 -3.17 -18.74
CA GLY A 379 22.72 -2.72 -20.02
C GLY A 379 21.93 -1.51 -20.47
N LYS A 380 22.37 -0.87 -21.55
CA LYS A 380 21.69 0.34 -22.04
C LYS A 380 20.23 0.12 -22.44
N ASN A 381 19.83 -1.11 -22.69
CA ASN A 381 18.46 -1.48 -23.02
C ASN A 381 17.65 -1.97 -21.80
N CYS A 382 18.22 -1.93 -20.60
CA CYS A 382 17.50 -2.28 -19.37
C CYS A 382 16.80 -1.04 -18.83
N PRO A 383 15.48 -0.96 -18.91
CA PRO A 383 14.76 0.19 -18.37
C PRO A 383 14.86 0.27 -16.85
N CYS A 384 14.79 1.49 -16.35
CA CYS A 384 14.80 1.82 -14.94
C CYS A 384 13.50 2.55 -14.59
N THR A 385 12.85 2.16 -13.50
CA THR A 385 11.69 2.88 -12.96
C THR A 385 12.18 3.92 -11.95
N VAL A 386 11.63 5.12 -12.02
CA VAL A 386 11.99 6.25 -11.15
C VAL A 386 10.73 6.76 -10.49
N TYR A 387 10.82 7.15 -9.20
CA TYR A 387 9.66 7.53 -8.39
C TYR A 387 9.87 8.82 -7.62
N ALA A 388 8.78 9.60 -7.48
CA ALA A 388 8.72 10.82 -6.69
C ALA A 388 7.35 11.04 -6.05
N LEU A 389 7.30 11.79 -4.95
CA LEU A 389 6.10 12.40 -4.40
C LEU A 389 6.01 13.86 -4.86
N ARG A 390 4.80 14.35 -5.14
CA ARG A 390 4.61 15.73 -5.57
C ARG A 390 3.61 16.54 -4.74
N ASN A 391 3.11 15.98 -3.65
CA ASN A 391 2.27 16.66 -2.67
C ASN A 391 2.82 16.50 -1.25
N HIS A 392 2.55 17.52 -0.44
CA HIS A 392 2.78 17.54 0.99
C HIS A 392 1.71 18.43 1.63
N THR A 393 1.23 18.06 2.80
CA THR A 393 0.13 18.78 3.45
C THR A 393 0.52 20.22 3.77
N GLY A 394 -0.29 21.16 3.31
CA GLY A 394 -0.07 22.59 3.51
C GLY A 394 0.79 23.27 2.44
N ASP A 395 1.42 22.51 1.57
CA ASP A 395 2.19 23.03 0.43
C ASP A 395 1.36 23.02 -0.86
N GLU A 396 1.79 23.79 -1.84
CA GLU A 396 1.25 23.71 -3.20
C GLU A 396 1.86 22.49 -3.92
N ASP A 397 0.99 21.70 -4.55
CA ASP A 397 1.44 20.55 -5.35
C ASP A 397 2.43 20.96 -6.43
N VAL A 398 3.51 20.24 -6.59
CA VAL A 398 4.39 20.43 -7.75
C VAL A 398 3.63 19.98 -9.00
N PRO A 399 3.54 20.77 -10.08
CA PRO A 399 2.88 20.36 -11.31
C PRO A 399 3.48 19.06 -11.87
N TYR A 400 2.63 18.18 -12.41
CA TYR A 400 3.04 16.85 -12.91
C TYR A 400 4.19 16.93 -13.92
N ASP A 401 4.09 17.78 -14.94
CA ASP A 401 5.13 17.92 -15.96
C ASP A 401 6.46 18.41 -15.37
N LYS A 402 6.40 19.32 -14.40
CA LYS A 402 7.58 19.79 -13.70
C LYS A 402 8.21 18.70 -12.84
N THR A 403 7.38 17.85 -12.20
CA THR A 403 7.86 16.68 -11.44
C THR A 403 8.63 15.75 -12.36
N LEU A 404 8.10 15.42 -13.53
CA LEU A 404 8.79 14.57 -14.51
C LEU A 404 10.13 15.16 -14.96
N GLU A 405 10.20 16.47 -15.17
CA GLU A 405 11.44 17.17 -15.53
C GLU A 405 12.48 17.08 -14.41
N MET A 406 12.08 17.39 -13.17
CA MET A 406 12.96 17.31 -11.98
C MET A 406 13.46 15.89 -11.74
N MET A 407 12.57 14.90 -11.82
CA MET A 407 12.94 13.48 -11.69
C MET A 407 13.94 13.05 -12.74
N ARG A 408 13.77 13.51 -13.98
CA ARG A 408 14.69 13.22 -15.07
C ARG A 408 16.08 13.78 -14.78
N GLU A 409 16.18 15.06 -14.43
CA GLU A 409 17.44 15.70 -14.07
C GLU A 409 18.17 15.00 -12.93
N ASP A 410 17.44 14.63 -11.88
CA ASP A 410 18.00 13.98 -10.71
C ASP A 410 18.60 12.59 -11.05
N VAL A 411 17.86 11.76 -11.82
CA VAL A 411 18.32 10.42 -12.13
C VAL A 411 19.44 10.43 -13.17
N GLU A 412 19.41 11.33 -14.17
CA GLU A 412 20.52 11.53 -15.11
C GLU A 412 21.81 11.93 -14.38
N LYS A 413 21.68 12.77 -13.36
CA LYS A 413 22.78 13.17 -12.49
C LYS A 413 23.27 12.03 -11.60
N ALA A 414 22.34 11.27 -11.01
CA ALA A 414 22.67 10.14 -10.15
C ALA A 414 23.38 9.02 -10.91
N LEU A 415 22.89 8.67 -12.10
CA LEU A 415 23.46 7.60 -12.93
C LEU A 415 24.59 8.09 -13.82
N LYS A 416 24.72 9.41 -14.04
CA LYS A 416 25.71 10.05 -14.93
C LYS A 416 25.50 9.75 -16.42
N PHE A 417 24.30 9.37 -16.80
CA PHE A 417 23.91 9.07 -18.18
C PHE A 417 22.60 9.79 -18.51
N PRO A 418 22.47 10.34 -19.71
CA PRO A 418 21.21 10.91 -20.14
C PRO A 418 20.17 9.82 -20.45
N ILE A 419 18.93 10.13 -20.18
CA ILE A 419 17.78 9.32 -20.61
C ILE A 419 17.71 9.37 -22.15
N GLU A 420 17.60 8.18 -22.77
CA GLU A 420 17.37 8.04 -24.21
C GLU A 420 15.88 8.22 -24.54
N GLU A 421 15.02 7.56 -23.75
CA GLU A 421 13.58 7.54 -23.98
C GLU A 421 12.83 7.26 -22.69
N VAL A 422 11.74 7.97 -22.44
CA VAL A 422 10.74 7.62 -21.42
C VAL A 422 9.71 6.71 -22.09
N LEU A 423 9.63 5.48 -21.63
CA LEU A 423 8.80 4.43 -22.21
C LEU A 423 7.38 4.41 -21.64
N TYR A 424 7.23 4.87 -20.42
CA TYR A 424 5.97 4.93 -19.68
C TYR A 424 6.07 5.98 -18.59
N ALA A 425 4.99 6.69 -18.31
CA ALA A 425 4.88 7.58 -17.16
C ALA A 425 3.44 7.64 -16.66
N GLN A 426 3.27 7.75 -15.36
CA GLN A 426 1.95 7.89 -14.74
C GLN A 426 2.02 8.67 -13.43
N GLU A 427 0.84 9.14 -13.00
CA GLU A 427 0.57 9.55 -11.64
C GLU A 427 -0.45 8.60 -11.02
N SER A 428 -0.24 8.27 -9.76
CA SER A 428 -1.15 7.44 -8.97
C SER A 428 -1.49 8.12 -7.65
N TYR A 429 -2.74 7.96 -7.23
CA TYR A 429 -3.23 8.38 -5.92
C TYR A 429 -3.11 7.20 -4.98
N TYR A 430 -2.06 7.20 -4.14
CA TYR A 430 -1.72 6.11 -3.26
C TYR A 430 -2.02 6.43 -1.80
N CYS A 431 -1.94 5.40 -0.97
CA CYS A 431 -1.85 5.48 0.49
C CYS A 431 -2.95 6.38 1.10
N PRO A 432 -4.25 6.07 0.85
CA PRO A 432 -5.32 6.82 1.45
C PRO A 432 -5.21 6.79 2.98
N HIS A 433 -5.27 7.95 3.58
CA HIS A 433 -5.16 8.12 5.02
C HIS A 433 -5.99 9.32 5.47
N VAL A 434 -6.04 9.54 6.76
CA VAL A 434 -6.66 10.73 7.35
C VAL A 434 -5.64 11.48 8.19
N SER A 435 -5.91 12.76 8.44
CA SER A 435 -5.03 13.60 9.25
C SER A 435 -4.81 13.04 10.65
N SER A 436 -3.74 13.47 11.31
CA SER A 436 -3.48 13.17 12.72
C SER A 436 -4.68 13.53 13.62
N GLU A 437 -5.36 14.65 13.34
CA GLU A 437 -6.51 15.08 14.11
C GLU A 437 -7.73 14.18 13.89
N ASP A 438 -8.06 13.85 12.64
CA ASP A 438 -9.16 12.94 12.32
C ASP A 438 -8.92 11.55 12.89
N TYR A 439 -7.68 11.03 12.76
CA TYR A 439 -7.29 9.75 13.34
C TYR A 439 -7.49 9.74 14.86
N LYS A 440 -6.99 10.76 15.56
CA LYS A 440 -7.13 10.92 17.02
C LYS A 440 -8.58 11.07 17.47
N ASN A 441 -9.40 11.70 16.63
CA ASN A 441 -10.83 11.92 16.92
C ASN A 441 -11.70 10.71 16.55
N GLY A 442 -11.09 9.54 16.26
CA GLY A 442 -11.80 8.27 16.08
C GLY A 442 -12.45 8.10 14.71
N TRP A 443 -11.81 8.60 13.66
CA TRP A 443 -12.31 8.42 12.29
C TRP A 443 -12.56 6.94 11.95
N TYR A 444 -11.63 6.06 12.32
CA TYR A 444 -11.79 4.62 12.10
C TYR A 444 -12.89 4.01 12.97
N ASP A 445 -13.11 4.51 14.20
CA ASP A 445 -14.23 4.08 15.04
C ASP A 445 -15.58 4.42 14.37
N ARG A 446 -15.67 5.59 13.73
CA ARG A 446 -16.85 6.00 12.98
C ARG A 446 -17.05 5.14 11.72
N LEU A 447 -15.97 4.84 10.97
CA LEU A 447 -16.05 3.97 9.80
C LEU A 447 -16.55 2.57 10.19
N GLU A 448 -16.05 2.02 11.30
CA GLU A 448 -16.50 0.72 11.78
C GLU A 448 -18.00 0.70 12.17
N LYS A 449 -18.52 1.78 12.71
CA LYS A 449 -19.93 1.86 13.07
C LYS A 449 -20.86 1.78 11.88
N ILE A 450 -20.45 2.32 10.75
CA ILE A 450 -21.27 2.30 9.52
C ILE A 450 -21.10 1.02 8.69
N GLN A 451 -20.19 0.10 9.07
CA GLN A 451 -20.06 -1.18 8.38
C GLN A 451 -21.35 -1.99 8.47
N GLY A 452 -21.91 -2.32 7.32
CA GLY A 452 -23.18 -3.04 7.18
C GLY A 452 -24.43 -2.15 7.20
N GLU A 453 -24.33 -0.85 7.49
CA GLU A 453 -25.44 0.07 7.29
C GLU A 453 -25.85 0.12 5.82
N ASN A 454 -27.15 0.17 5.56
CA ASN A 454 -27.69 0.10 4.19
C ASN A 454 -27.14 -1.07 3.36
N ASN A 455 -26.88 -2.22 4.02
CA ASN A 455 -26.28 -3.43 3.41
C ASN A 455 -24.93 -3.18 2.71
N THR A 456 -24.19 -2.15 3.10
CA THR A 456 -22.94 -1.73 2.47
C THR A 456 -21.75 -1.94 3.42
N TYR A 457 -20.68 -2.52 2.87
CA TYR A 457 -19.44 -2.76 3.57
C TYR A 457 -18.30 -2.07 2.83
N PHE A 458 -17.46 -1.38 3.55
CA PHE A 458 -16.32 -0.64 3.02
C PHE A 458 -15.04 -1.42 3.29
N ALA A 459 -14.33 -1.74 2.23
CA ALA A 459 -13.05 -2.42 2.27
C ALA A 459 -12.01 -1.61 1.47
N GLY A 460 -10.87 -2.19 1.19
CA GLY A 460 -9.88 -1.55 0.35
C GLY A 460 -8.76 -0.86 1.13
N GLU A 461 -7.99 -0.12 0.40
CA GLU A 461 -6.71 0.43 0.81
C GLU A 461 -6.77 1.34 2.05
N ILE A 462 -7.87 2.07 2.23
CA ILE A 462 -8.06 2.94 3.41
C ILE A 462 -8.00 2.16 4.74
N LEU A 463 -8.36 0.88 4.75
CA LEU A 463 -8.29 0.04 5.94
C LEU A 463 -6.88 -0.47 6.23
N SER A 464 -5.95 -0.34 5.28
CA SER A 464 -4.64 -0.97 5.32
C SER A 464 -3.47 -0.03 5.07
N PHE A 465 -3.72 1.16 4.59
CA PHE A 465 -2.70 2.13 4.18
C PHE A 465 -1.87 1.70 2.97
N GLY A 466 -2.32 0.76 2.16
CA GLY A 466 -1.89 0.67 0.77
C GLY A 466 -0.84 -0.37 0.40
N ASP A 467 -0.38 -1.25 1.27
CA ASP A 467 0.36 -2.40 0.79
C ASP A 467 -0.57 -3.56 0.38
N MET A 468 -0.04 -4.48 -0.41
CA MET A 468 -0.84 -5.62 -0.92
C MET A 468 -1.23 -6.59 0.19
N GLU A 469 -0.31 -6.85 1.12
CA GLU A 469 -0.52 -7.79 2.22
C GLU A 469 -1.64 -7.32 3.13
N ASP A 470 -1.49 -6.10 3.64
CA ASP A 470 -2.47 -5.52 4.55
C ASP A 470 -3.83 -5.30 3.87
N THR A 471 -3.83 -4.98 2.57
CA THR A 471 -5.07 -4.83 1.79
C THR A 471 -5.82 -6.16 1.66
N CYS A 472 -5.13 -7.26 1.35
CA CYS A 472 -5.73 -8.59 1.30
C CYS A 472 -6.16 -9.07 2.68
N ALA A 473 -5.36 -8.81 3.71
CA ALA A 473 -5.64 -9.19 5.09
C ALA A 473 -6.84 -8.41 5.67
N ALA A 474 -6.95 -7.09 5.37
CA ALA A 474 -8.12 -6.30 5.75
C ALA A 474 -9.40 -6.82 5.06
N SER A 475 -9.32 -7.21 3.79
CA SER A 475 -10.44 -7.83 3.08
C SER A 475 -10.85 -9.16 3.70
N LYS A 476 -9.88 -9.99 4.10
CA LYS A 476 -10.12 -11.23 4.85
C LYS A 476 -10.88 -10.97 6.15
N ASP A 477 -10.48 -9.95 6.88
CA ASP A 477 -11.09 -9.53 8.13
C ASP A 477 -12.54 -9.08 7.93
N ILE A 478 -12.81 -8.19 6.97
CA ILE A 478 -14.18 -7.76 6.64
C ILE A 478 -15.07 -8.95 6.30
N ILE A 479 -14.62 -9.83 5.42
CA ILE A 479 -15.40 -11.03 5.06
C ILE A 479 -15.53 -11.96 6.26
N GLY A 480 -14.49 -12.11 7.06
CA GLY A 480 -14.51 -12.91 8.28
C GLY A 480 -15.57 -12.50 9.27
N ARG A 481 -15.76 -11.19 9.45
CA ARG A 481 -16.63 -10.60 10.46
C ARG A 481 -18.09 -10.41 10.04
N PHE A 482 -18.34 -10.11 8.78
CA PHE A 482 -19.67 -9.65 8.34
C PHE A 482 -20.39 -10.61 7.37
N PHE A 483 -19.68 -11.62 6.91
CA PHE A 483 -20.19 -12.61 5.97
C PHE A 483 -19.98 -14.05 6.51
#